data_c0aa7147013360768e2339a75e676929
#
_entry.id   c0aa7147013360768e2339a75e676929
#
_cell.length_a   1.000
_cell.length_b   1.000
_cell.length_c   1.000
_cell.angle_alpha   90.00
_cell.angle_beta   90.00
_cell.angle_gamma   90.00
#
_symmetry.space_group_name_H-M   'P 1'
#
loop_
_entity.id
_entity.type
_entity.pdbx_description
1 polymer ?
#
loop_
_entity_poly.entity_id
_entity_poly.type
_entity_poly.pdbx_seq_one_letter_code
_entity_poly.pdbx_strand_id
1 'polypeptide(L)'
;MIRKLFKTLLIILTLFLMLIGYLSYFGLTTSKFNSFIKDKIKKQNSDLDIDLKKVKLHLDLKNLSIKIKTKNPKIIIKNSEKIELNEISSNILLSSYFQEKFAIKNLLIESKKNEIKNYINFYKNINNSLEIILINQLIKQGKAQINIELNFDDSGKIKNDYKLSGKVLNAEIQVQKNKILKDLNFNFLVNDKNYKFEKILFKFNKINFNSEFLNIKQKNKKFHINGNLKNKKDKINNDIILSIFEDNLEIFDFSNTKFESTSEFNFDLSKKFRIKNLKIDTKLNLDELILKYDSNKIKNYIKNYNNLINLKQNKLHIKYSKEKILIDGSSKFYIDENFDNSINFQIEKIKNKIDFKTLLNLDKIKFSIEDIAYKKIRNQNATLQVKGFKNNKKLLFESIDYKEKNNNIVINNLEINNNKISNVDKIKFDFLSKNNFKNQINLIKKDDNYELVGKSFDSIQLIENISDSESDKNFFEIFENLNSNIKILVDEVKLDEKSTVNNLRAYLDIRNSKIFDLDLNSNFNENEKLFVSIKTQKDNSILTTFHSDRAKPFVKKYKF
;
A
#
# COMPACT_ATOMS: atom_id res chain seq x y z
N MET A 1 -48.59 75.93 32.13
CA MET A 1 -48.93 74.60 31.60
C MET A 1 -47.72 73.98 30.85
N ILE A 2 -47.06 74.62 29.91
CA ILE A 2 -45.94 74.12 29.06
C ILE A 2 -44.73 73.62 29.90
N ARG A 3 -44.33 74.34 30.97
CA ARG A 3 -43.21 73.93 31.87
C ARG A 3 -43.47 72.61 32.65
N LYS A 4 -44.72 72.37 33.03
CA LYS A 4 -45.10 71.09 33.65
C LYS A 4 -45.09 69.95 32.67
N LEU A 5 -45.57 70.16 31.45
CA LEU A 5 -45.56 69.19 30.36
C LEU A 5 -44.13 68.84 29.93
N PHE A 6 -43.23 69.81 29.86
CA PHE A 6 -41.80 69.57 29.56
C PHE A 6 -41.10 68.79 30.66
N LYS A 7 -41.37 69.10 31.97
CA LYS A 7 -40.83 68.31 33.10
C LYS A 7 -41.31 66.88 33.05
N THR A 8 -42.61 66.65 32.79
CA THR A 8 -43.16 65.28 32.68
C THR A 8 -42.58 64.53 31.53
N LEU A 9 -42.39 65.17 30.36
CA LEU A 9 -41.74 64.60 29.17
C LEU A 9 -40.28 64.24 29.46
N LEU A 10 -39.55 65.10 30.16
CA LEU A 10 -38.15 64.87 30.57
C LEU A 10 -38.02 63.70 31.54
N ILE A 11 -38.94 63.57 32.53
CA ILE A 11 -38.98 62.44 33.42
C ILE A 11 -39.27 61.13 32.68
N ILE A 12 -40.24 61.14 31.77
CA ILE A 12 -40.55 59.97 30.93
C ILE A 12 -39.36 59.59 30.05
N LEU A 13 -38.67 60.55 29.45
CA LEU A 13 -37.47 60.32 28.65
C LEU A 13 -36.35 59.71 29.49
N THR A 14 -36.11 60.25 30.71
CA THR A 14 -35.09 59.73 31.61
C THR A 14 -35.40 58.30 32.07
N LEU A 15 -36.66 57.99 32.44
CA LEU A 15 -37.09 56.64 32.75
C LEU A 15 -36.97 55.70 31.55
N PHE A 16 -37.26 56.18 30.34
CA PHE A 16 -37.10 55.41 29.11
C PHE A 16 -35.61 55.10 28.81
N LEU A 17 -34.70 56.10 29.00
CA LEU A 17 -33.26 55.89 28.85
C LEU A 17 -32.71 54.95 29.95
N MET A 18 -33.21 55.04 31.18
CA MET A 18 -32.85 54.09 32.25
C MET A 18 -33.34 52.68 31.91
N LEU A 19 -34.54 52.51 31.38
CA LEU A 19 -35.08 51.23 30.94
C LEU A 19 -34.25 50.63 29.81
N ILE A 20 -33.87 51.43 28.80
CA ILE A 20 -32.97 51.04 27.73
C ILE A 20 -31.61 50.61 28.28
N GLY A 21 -31.02 51.41 29.20
CA GLY A 21 -29.76 51.07 29.86
C GLY A 21 -29.88 49.78 30.67
N TYR A 22 -30.96 49.58 31.41
CA TYR A 22 -31.22 48.35 32.13
C TYR A 22 -31.33 47.13 31.20
N LEU A 23 -32.16 47.24 30.16
CA LEU A 23 -32.32 46.16 29.16
C LEU A 23 -31.04 45.87 28.39
N SER A 24 -30.20 46.89 28.16
CA SER A 24 -28.94 46.75 27.46
C SER A 24 -27.84 46.15 28.36
N TYR A 25 -27.83 46.39 29.68
CA TYR A 25 -26.80 45.89 30.57
C TYR A 25 -27.20 44.60 31.30
N PHE A 26 -28.39 44.55 31.89
CA PHE A 26 -28.85 43.40 32.68
C PHE A 26 -29.74 42.45 31.90
N GLY A 27 -30.53 42.98 30.95
CA GLY A 27 -31.53 42.23 30.22
C GLY A 27 -32.77 41.88 31.08
N LEU A 28 -33.80 41.33 30.43
CA LEU A 28 -35.05 40.86 31.07
C LEU A 28 -35.12 39.33 30.99
N THR A 29 -35.31 38.67 32.12
CA THR A 29 -35.48 37.21 32.17
C THR A 29 -36.99 36.92 32.44
N THR A 30 -37.63 36.15 31.57
CA THR A 30 -39.06 35.87 31.65
C THR A 30 -39.39 34.47 31.15
N SER A 31 -40.46 33.89 31.61
CA SER A 31 -41.07 32.65 31.08
C SER A 31 -42.33 32.90 30.24
N LYS A 32 -42.79 34.18 30.18
CA LYS A 32 -44.09 34.53 29.49
C LYS A 32 -44.12 34.17 28.01
N PHE A 33 -42.95 34.05 27.36
CA PHE A 33 -42.90 33.70 25.94
C PHE A 33 -42.80 32.17 25.67
N ASN A 34 -42.67 31.36 26.73
CA ASN A 34 -42.42 29.91 26.54
C ASN A 34 -43.60 29.22 25.86
N SER A 35 -44.85 29.52 26.26
CA SER A 35 -46.04 28.95 25.59
C SER A 35 -46.14 29.35 24.12
N PHE A 36 -45.92 30.63 23.83
CA PHE A 36 -45.96 31.14 22.46
C PHE A 36 -44.89 30.45 21.55
N ILE A 37 -43.64 30.31 22.04
CA ILE A 37 -42.58 29.61 21.28
C ILE A 37 -42.94 28.15 21.07
N LYS A 38 -43.42 27.48 22.11
CA LYS A 38 -43.86 26.10 22.06
C LYS A 38 -44.99 25.87 21.06
N ASP A 39 -45.98 26.72 21.08
CA ASP A 39 -47.13 26.64 20.16
C ASP A 39 -46.71 26.89 18.70
N LYS A 40 -45.79 27.82 18.47
CA LYS A 40 -45.24 28.07 17.13
C LYS A 40 -44.48 26.86 16.58
N ILE A 41 -43.67 26.20 17.40
CA ILE A 41 -42.93 25.00 17.01
C ILE A 41 -43.89 23.85 16.71
N LYS A 42 -44.87 23.62 17.58
CA LYS A 42 -45.91 22.59 17.35
C LYS A 42 -46.74 22.82 16.09
N LYS A 43 -47.03 24.09 15.75
CA LYS A 43 -47.74 24.44 14.51
C LYS A 43 -46.89 24.12 13.26
N GLN A 44 -45.58 24.23 13.33
CA GLN A 44 -44.67 23.89 12.22
C GLN A 44 -44.47 22.37 12.08
N ASN A 45 -44.38 21.65 13.20
CA ASN A 45 -44.28 20.20 13.22
C ASN A 45 -44.92 19.67 14.53
N SER A 46 -46.05 18.95 14.39
CA SER A 46 -46.82 18.41 15.52
C SER A 46 -46.06 17.41 16.38
N ASP A 47 -45.01 16.80 15.83
CA ASP A 47 -44.17 15.80 16.51
C ASP A 47 -43.02 16.41 17.30
N LEU A 48 -42.80 17.73 17.17
CA LEU A 48 -41.77 18.46 17.90
C LEU A 48 -42.38 19.25 19.06
N ASP A 49 -41.74 19.15 20.20
CA ASP A 49 -42.00 19.98 21.37
C ASP A 49 -40.67 20.52 21.94
N ILE A 50 -40.73 21.64 22.62
CA ILE A 50 -39.60 22.25 23.29
C ILE A 50 -39.92 22.55 24.73
N ASP A 51 -39.02 22.13 25.64
CA ASP A 51 -39.07 22.49 27.05
C ASP A 51 -38.10 23.65 27.31
N LEU A 52 -38.65 24.84 27.59
CA LEU A 52 -37.90 26.07 27.86
C LEU A 52 -38.07 26.42 29.33
N LYS A 53 -36.95 26.68 30.05
CA LYS A 53 -37.02 27.14 31.45
C LYS A 53 -37.31 28.63 31.52
N LYS A 54 -36.34 29.45 31.21
CA LYS A 54 -36.46 30.92 31.20
C LYS A 54 -35.76 31.46 29.96
N VAL A 55 -36.35 32.49 29.38
CA VAL A 55 -35.80 33.21 28.22
C VAL A 55 -35.26 34.55 28.70
N LYS A 56 -33.99 34.86 28.36
CA LYS A 56 -33.37 36.14 28.65
C LYS A 56 -33.40 36.99 27.37
N LEU A 57 -33.93 38.19 27.50
CA LEU A 57 -33.95 39.20 26.43
C LEU A 57 -32.90 40.26 26.79
N HIS A 58 -32.00 40.58 25.82
CA HIS A 58 -30.96 41.57 25.99
C HIS A 58 -30.96 42.50 24.79
N LEU A 59 -31.00 43.81 25.06
CA LEU A 59 -31.03 44.84 24.03
C LEU A 59 -29.59 45.17 23.59
N ASP A 60 -29.27 44.93 22.33
CA ASP A 60 -28.00 45.31 21.73
C ASP A 60 -28.18 46.64 20.95
N LEU A 61 -27.79 47.71 21.60
CA LEU A 61 -27.93 49.08 21.06
C LEU A 61 -27.02 49.32 19.86
N LYS A 62 -25.87 48.65 19.81
CA LYS A 62 -24.92 48.82 18.72
C LYS A 62 -25.48 48.26 17.40
N ASN A 63 -26.18 47.13 17.46
CA ASN A 63 -26.74 46.45 16.29
C ASN A 63 -28.26 46.69 16.14
N LEU A 64 -28.86 47.55 16.98
CA LEU A 64 -30.31 47.76 17.05
C LEU A 64 -31.09 46.45 17.02
N SER A 65 -30.70 45.51 17.88
CA SER A 65 -31.27 44.17 17.89
C SER A 65 -31.59 43.70 19.32
N ILE A 66 -32.54 42.78 19.43
CA ILE A 66 -32.85 42.08 20.67
C ILE A 66 -32.22 40.70 20.60
N LYS A 67 -31.23 40.41 21.46
CA LYS A 67 -30.69 39.08 21.62
C LYS A 67 -31.58 38.28 22.57
N ILE A 68 -32.14 37.19 22.06
CA ILE A 68 -32.89 36.22 22.82
C ILE A 68 -31.99 35.03 23.13
N LYS A 69 -32.01 34.60 24.38
CA LYS A 69 -31.16 33.51 24.86
C LYS A 69 -31.91 32.63 25.85
N THR A 70 -31.85 31.32 25.72
CA THR A 70 -32.37 30.36 26.68
C THR A 70 -31.30 29.34 27.04
N LYS A 71 -31.20 29.00 28.34
CA LYS A 71 -30.25 28.03 28.87
C LYS A 71 -30.93 26.71 29.22
N ASN A 72 -30.22 25.60 28.92
CA ASN A 72 -30.64 24.23 29.18
C ASN A 72 -32.04 23.88 28.64
N PRO A 73 -32.43 24.31 27.44
CA PRO A 73 -33.67 23.84 26.83
C PRO A 73 -33.55 22.38 26.40
N LYS A 74 -34.69 21.72 26.21
CA LYS A 74 -34.76 20.34 25.69
C LYS A 74 -35.67 20.30 24.49
N ILE A 75 -35.22 19.67 23.40
CA ILE A 75 -36.08 19.32 22.28
C ILE A 75 -36.64 17.94 22.56
N ILE A 76 -37.95 17.81 22.49
CA ILE A 76 -38.71 16.57 22.74
C ILE A 76 -39.33 16.16 21.42
N ILE A 77 -39.09 14.93 21.02
CA ILE A 77 -39.69 14.34 19.82
C ILE A 77 -40.76 13.35 20.30
N LYS A 78 -41.94 13.40 19.72
CA LYS A 78 -43.04 12.51 20.08
C LYS A 78 -42.60 11.05 19.95
N ASN A 79 -42.76 10.25 21.02
CA ASN A 79 -42.35 8.84 21.10
C ASN A 79 -40.85 8.59 20.95
N SER A 80 -39.98 9.58 21.17
CA SER A 80 -38.54 9.43 21.12
C SER A 80 -37.83 10.13 22.28
N GLU A 81 -36.53 9.91 22.36
CA GLU A 81 -35.67 10.45 23.41
C GLU A 81 -35.48 11.98 23.26
N LYS A 82 -35.06 12.62 24.34
CA LYS A 82 -34.86 14.07 24.42
C LYS A 82 -33.46 14.44 23.92
N ILE A 83 -33.37 15.55 23.17
CA ILE A 83 -32.09 16.21 22.87
C ILE A 83 -31.90 17.34 23.88
N GLU A 84 -30.89 17.20 24.72
CA GLU A 84 -30.52 18.23 25.69
C GLU A 84 -29.60 19.26 25.01
N LEU A 85 -29.91 20.54 25.24
CA LEU A 85 -29.13 21.65 24.73
C LEU A 85 -28.49 22.43 25.89
N ASN A 86 -27.34 23.05 25.61
CA ASN A 86 -26.74 24.03 26.49
C ASN A 86 -27.47 25.37 26.38
N GLU A 87 -27.66 25.79 25.13
CA GLU A 87 -28.15 27.11 24.81
C GLU A 87 -28.81 27.16 23.43
N ILE A 88 -29.84 27.98 23.33
CA ILE A 88 -30.34 28.52 22.08
C ILE A 88 -30.26 30.04 22.17
N SER A 89 -29.68 30.69 21.14
CA SER A 89 -29.68 32.15 21.05
C SER A 89 -29.99 32.62 19.64
N SER A 90 -30.65 33.80 19.56
CA SER A 90 -31.04 34.40 18.29
C SER A 90 -30.98 35.92 18.41
N ASN A 91 -30.64 36.61 17.35
CA ASN A 91 -30.71 38.06 17.26
C ASN A 91 -31.90 38.47 16.38
N ILE A 92 -32.77 39.30 16.94
CA ILE A 92 -33.96 39.86 16.25
C ILE A 92 -33.66 41.31 15.92
N LEU A 93 -33.70 41.71 14.67
CA LEU A 93 -33.47 43.09 14.22
C LEU A 93 -34.71 43.93 14.50
N LEU A 94 -34.59 45.03 15.24
CA LEU A 94 -35.68 45.97 15.50
C LEU A 94 -36.14 46.68 14.24
N SER A 95 -35.23 46.96 13.30
CA SER A 95 -35.55 47.58 12.03
C SER A 95 -36.51 46.74 11.16
N SER A 96 -36.44 45.41 11.28
CA SER A 96 -37.29 44.49 10.51
C SER A 96 -38.79 44.61 10.86
N TYR A 97 -39.10 45.02 12.08
CA TYR A 97 -40.49 45.27 12.49
C TYR A 97 -41.11 46.43 11.71
N PHE A 98 -40.33 47.47 11.43
CA PHE A 98 -40.79 48.65 10.69
C PHE A 98 -40.78 48.44 9.17
N GLN A 99 -40.09 47.41 8.66
CA GLN A 99 -39.91 47.14 7.23
C GLN A 99 -40.69 45.91 6.75
N GLU A 100 -41.49 45.29 7.61
CA GLU A 100 -42.25 44.04 7.34
C GLU A 100 -41.36 42.88 6.84
N LYS A 101 -40.06 42.89 7.22
CA LYS A 101 -39.08 41.85 6.87
C LYS A 101 -39.01 40.78 7.94
N PHE A 102 -38.43 39.64 7.58
CA PHE A 102 -38.14 38.59 8.55
C PHE A 102 -37.16 39.09 9.61
N ALA A 103 -37.57 39.05 10.86
CA ALA A 103 -36.86 39.72 11.96
C ALA A 103 -35.65 38.95 12.52
N ILE A 104 -35.60 37.63 12.36
CA ILE A 104 -34.52 36.79 12.90
C ILE A 104 -33.32 36.88 11.96
N LYS A 105 -32.20 37.42 12.46
CA LYS A 105 -30.93 37.53 11.72
C LYS A 105 -30.13 36.24 11.73
N ASN A 106 -30.02 35.63 12.90
CA ASN A 106 -29.31 34.38 13.09
C ASN A 106 -29.95 33.50 14.18
N LEU A 107 -29.58 32.21 14.15
CA LEU A 107 -29.96 31.24 15.18
C LEU A 107 -28.73 30.40 15.52
N LEU A 108 -28.35 30.42 16.78
CA LEU A 108 -27.27 29.64 17.35
C LEU A 108 -27.86 28.57 18.27
N ILE A 109 -27.52 27.31 18.05
CA ILE A 109 -27.94 26.18 18.88
C ILE A 109 -26.71 25.42 19.34
N GLU A 110 -26.53 25.30 20.64
CA GLU A 110 -25.45 24.50 21.23
C GLU A 110 -26.04 23.31 21.98
N SER A 111 -25.69 22.09 21.59
CA SER A 111 -26.15 20.91 22.29
C SER A 111 -25.23 20.50 23.43
N LYS A 112 -25.77 19.77 24.40
CA LYS A 112 -24.99 18.93 25.31
C LYS A 112 -24.53 17.67 24.57
N LYS A 113 -23.80 16.80 25.27
CA LYS A 113 -23.48 15.46 24.77
C LYS A 113 -24.74 14.60 24.79
N ASN A 114 -25.27 14.27 23.61
CA ASN A 114 -26.43 13.39 23.46
C ASN A 114 -26.02 12.14 22.66
N GLU A 115 -26.80 11.08 22.75
CA GLU A 115 -26.66 9.91 21.91
C GLU A 115 -26.85 10.28 20.42
N ILE A 116 -25.99 9.77 19.53
CA ILE A 116 -26.07 10.08 18.10
C ILE A 116 -27.43 9.66 17.53
N LYS A 117 -27.99 8.55 18.02
CA LYS A 117 -29.30 8.06 17.59
C LYS A 117 -30.42 9.08 17.83
N ASN A 118 -30.35 9.91 18.89
CA ASN A 118 -31.33 10.96 19.14
C ASN A 118 -31.33 12.01 18.02
N TYR A 119 -30.16 12.40 17.53
CA TYR A 119 -30.04 13.34 16.42
C TYR A 119 -30.51 12.71 15.10
N ILE A 120 -30.22 11.43 14.88
CA ILE A 120 -30.69 10.71 13.68
C ILE A 120 -32.20 10.60 13.69
N ASN A 121 -32.81 10.24 14.83
CA ASN A 121 -34.24 10.16 14.99
C ASN A 121 -34.91 11.53 14.81
N PHE A 122 -34.30 12.61 15.36
CA PHE A 122 -34.76 13.97 15.12
C PHE A 122 -34.80 14.33 13.64
N TYR A 123 -33.69 14.06 12.92
CA TYR A 123 -33.59 14.39 11.50
C TYR A 123 -34.51 13.52 10.65
N LYS A 124 -34.71 12.25 11.00
CA LYS A 124 -35.65 11.33 10.33
C LYS A 124 -37.11 11.84 10.37
N ASN A 125 -37.53 12.49 11.47
CA ASN A 125 -38.86 13.09 11.58
C ASN A 125 -39.02 14.34 10.70
N ILE A 126 -37.91 14.98 10.29
CA ILE A 126 -37.92 16.13 9.37
C ILE A 126 -37.78 15.66 7.91
N ASN A 127 -36.90 14.69 7.67
CA ASN A 127 -36.57 14.19 6.33
C ASN A 127 -36.26 12.68 6.39
N ASN A 128 -37.27 11.88 6.00
CA ASN A 128 -37.14 10.41 5.99
C ASN A 128 -36.58 9.92 4.66
N SER A 129 -35.28 10.19 4.43
CA SER A 129 -34.57 9.74 3.23
C SER A 129 -33.92 8.37 3.45
N LEU A 130 -33.64 7.63 2.35
CA LEU A 130 -32.94 6.34 2.40
C LEU A 130 -31.55 6.45 3.01
N GLU A 131 -30.85 7.57 2.79
CA GLU A 131 -29.52 7.83 3.35
C GLU A 131 -29.56 7.85 4.89
N ILE A 132 -30.58 8.45 5.49
CA ILE A 132 -30.76 8.50 6.95
C ILE A 132 -31.06 7.12 7.52
N ILE A 133 -31.86 6.33 6.83
CA ILE A 133 -32.14 4.94 7.23
C ILE A 133 -30.85 4.14 7.25
N LEU A 134 -30.02 4.26 6.21
CA LEU A 134 -28.71 3.58 6.13
C LEU A 134 -27.77 4.05 7.24
N ILE A 135 -27.64 5.35 7.47
CA ILE A 135 -26.80 5.91 8.56
C ILE A 135 -27.25 5.34 9.92
N ASN A 136 -28.56 5.27 10.16
CA ASN A 136 -29.09 4.73 11.41
C ASN A 136 -28.77 3.23 11.60
N GLN A 137 -28.73 2.47 10.52
CA GLN A 137 -28.34 1.05 10.57
C GLN A 137 -26.84 0.86 10.81
N LEU A 138 -26.01 1.74 10.24
CA LEU A 138 -24.55 1.66 10.36
C LEU A 138 -24.06 2.08 11.75
N ILE A 139 -24.66 3.10 12.37
CA ILE A 139 -24.27 3.60 13.69
C ILE A 139 -24.89 2.72 14.77
N LYS A 140 -24.05 2.05 15.56
CA LYS A 140 -24.50 1.19 16.67
C LYS A 140 -24.67 1.97 17.96
N GLN A 141 -23.69 2.79 18.31
CA GLN A 141 -23.67 3.64 19.51
C GLN A 141 -22.75 4.84 19.31
N GLY A 142 -22.75 5.75 20.28
CA GLY A 142 -21.88 6.91 20.34
C GLY A 142 -22.60 8.17 20.75
N LYS A 143 -21.84 9.16 21.22
CA LYS A 143 -22.33 10.45 21.65
C LYS A 143 -21.84 11.55 20.72
N ALA A 144 -22.66 12.58 20.54
CA ALA A 144 -22.26 13.78 19.81
C ALA A 144 -22.61 15.04 20.60
N GLN A 145 -21.80 16.08 20.40
CA GLN A 145 -22.08 17.45 20.80
C GLN A 145 -22.06 18.29 19.53
N ILE A 146 -23.13 19.01 19.25
CA ILE A 146 -23.36 19.70 17.99
C ILE A 146 -23.62 21.17 18.24
N ASN A 147 -22.99 22.04 17.46
CA ASN A 147 -23.23 23.47 17.42
C ASN A 147 -23.71 23.83 16.02
N ILE A 148 -24.82 24.54 15.94
CA ILE A 148 -25.46 24.95 14.68
C ILE A 148 -25.51 26.46 14.66
N GLU A 149 -25.04 27.07 13.59
CA GLU A 149 -25.14 28.49 13.31
C GLU A 149 -25.86 28.67 11.97
N LEU A 150 -27.04 29.29 12.01
CA LEU A 150 -27.84 29.57 10.82
C LEU A 150 -27.96 31.09 10.69
N ASN A 151 -27.75 31.61 9.48
CA ASN A 151 -28.02 32.98 9.12
C ASN A 151 -29.20 33.03 8.17
N PHE A 152 -30.05 34.03 8.30
CA PHE A 152 -31.26 34.20 7.48
C PHE A 152 -31.13 35.45 6.62
N ASP A 153 -31.74 35.39 5.46
CA ASP A 153 -31.97 36.57 4.62
C ASP A 153 -33.25 37.30 5.02
N ASP A 154 -33.55 38.43 4.37
CA ASP A 154 -34.73 39.26 4.66
C ASP A 154 -36.05 38.56 4.36
N SER A 155 -36.05 37.45 3.64
CA SER A 155 -37.23 36.61 3.35
C SER A 155 -37.39 35.45 4.34
N GLY A 156 -36.43 35.26 5.27
CA GLY A 156 -36.42 34.16 6.23
C GLY A 156 -35.84 32.85 5.71
N LYS A 157 -35.20 32.86 4.54
CA LYS A 157 -34.47 31.70 4.02
C LYS A 157 -33.08 31.60 4.66
N ILE A 158 -32.67 30.37 4.95
CA ILE A 158 -31.34 30.09 5.46
C ILE A 158 -30.32 30.43 4.34
N LYS A 159 -29.30 31.25 4.69
CA LYS A 159 -28.20 31.57 3.80
C LYS A 159 -27.25 30.39 3.67
N ASN A 160 -26.48 30.35 2.58
CA ASN A 160 -25.49 29.29 2.33
C ASN A 160 -24.26 29.35 3.24
N ASP A 161 -24.14 30.38 4.09
CA ASP A 161 -23.06 30.55 5.07
C ASP A 161 -23.33 29.87 6.41
N TYR A 162 -24.31 28.93 6.46
CA TYR A 162 -24.58 28.13 7.67
C TYR A 162 -23.35 27.32 8.09
N LYS A 163 -23.22 27.12 9.39
CA LYS A 163 -22.12 26.36 9.97
C LYS A 163 -22.65 25.33 10.97
N LEU A 164 -22.28 24.07 10.72
CA LEU A 164 -22.53 22.97 11.65
C LEU A 164 -21.17 22.44 12.11
N SER A 165 -20.92 22.47 13.42
CA SER A 165 -19.67 22.00 14.00
C SER A 165 -19.93 21.15 15.24
N GLY A 166 -18.95 20.34 15.64
CA GLY A 166 -19.12 19.53 16.83
C GLY A 166 -18.07 18.47 17.02
N LYS A 167 -18.40 17.57 17.94
CA LYS A 167 -17.55 16.42 18.31
C LYS A 167 -18.39 15.15 18.35
N VAL A 168 -17.83 14.08 17.84
CA VAL A 168 -18.34 12.72 18.01
C VAL A 168 -17.41 11.99 18.97
N LEU A 169 -17.97 11.22 19.89
CA LEU A 169 -17.26 10.56 20.98
C LEU A 169 -17.70 9.09 21.08
N ASN A 170 -16.72 8.19 21.11
CA ASN A 170 -16.90 6.75 21.33
C ASN A 170 -17.97 6.12 20.43
N ALA A 171 -18.00 6.53 19.16
CA ALA A 171 -18.95 5.95 18.23
C ALA A 171 -18.49 4.57 17.72
N GLU A 172 -19.48 3.71 17.47
CA GLU A 172 -19.28 2.43 16.80
C GLU A 172 -20.04 2.42 15.49
N ILE A 173 -19.31 2.14 14.39
CA ILE A 173 -19.87 2.13 13.02
C ILE A 173 -19.61 0.76 12.39
N GLN A 174 -20.68 0.09 11.97
CA GLN A 174 -20.60 -1.16 11.22
C GLN A 174 -20.42 -0.87 9.73
N VAL A 175 -19.20 -1.08 9.22
CA VAL A 175 -18.86 -0.82 7.79
C VAL A 175 -19.20 -2.00 6.88
N GLN A 176 -19.14 -3.22 7.42
CA GLN A 176 -19.53 -4.49 6.76
C GLN A 176 -20.06 -5.46 7.81
N LYS A 177 -20.67 -6.60 7.37
CA LYS A 177 -21.32 -7.58 8.25
C LYS A 177 -20.51 -7.94 9.52
N ASN A 178 -19.17 -8.07 9.39
CA ASN A 178 -18.28 -8.44 10.52
C ASN A 178 -17.16 -7.42 10.75
N LYS A 179 -17.26 -6.19 10.19
CA LYS A 179 -16.22 -5.16 10.31
C LYS A 179 -16.81 -3.91 10.96
N ILE A 180 -16.36 -3.64 12.19
CA ILE A 180 -16.83 -2.53 13.02
C ILE A 180 -15.66 -1.61 13.32
N LEU A 181 -15.85 -0.31 13.08
CA LEU A 181 -15.00 0.75 13.64
C LEU A 181 -15.46 1.00 15.07
N LYS A 182 -14.55 0.88 16.04
CA LYS A 182 -14.82 1.10 17.47
C LYS A 182 -14.09 2.32 17.97
N ASP A 183 -14.57 2.87 19.09
CA ASP A 183 -13.97 4.01 19.78
C ASP A 183 -13.72 5.21 18.85
N LEU A 184 -14.63 5.42 17.88
CA LEU A 184 -14.48 6.48 16.89
C LEU A 184 -14.75 7.84 17.54
N ASN A 185 -13.73 8.69 17.52
CA ASN A 185 -13.76 10.06 18.01
C ASN A 185 -13.29 11.01 16.91
N PHE A 186 -13.95 12.14 16.71
CA PHE A 186 -13.52 13.18 15.79
C PHE A 186 -14.22 14.51 16.05
N ASN A 187 -13.61 15.59 15.58
CA ASN A 187 -14.24 16.88 15.43
C ASN A 187 -14.73 17.04 13.99
N PHE A 188 -15.83 17.75 13.79
CA PHE A 188 -16.32 18.03 12.45
C PHE A 188 -16.74 19.51 12.30
N LEU A 189 -16.62 19.97 11.07
CA LEU A 189 -17.09 21.27 10.60
C LEU A 189 -17.72 21.09 9.21
N VAL A 190 -18.99 21.49 9.10
CA VAL A 190 -19.75 21.47 7.84
C VAL A 190 -20.19 22.89 7.53
N ASN A 191 -19.86 23.37 6.35
CA ASN A 191 -20.34 24.64 5.83
C ASN A 191 -20.57 24.51 4.32
N ASP A 192 -21.75 24.89 3.86
CA ASP A 192 -22.22 24.68 2.48
C ASP A 192 -21.95 23.23 2.03
N LYS A 193 -21.15 23.02 0.99
CA LYS A 193 -20.83 21.70 0.40
C LYS A 193 -19.48 21.15 0.88
N ASN A 194 -18.93 21.71 1.95
CA ASN A 194 -17.63 21.30 2.52
C ASN A 194 -17.84 20.64 3.88
N TYR A 195 -17.27 19.44 4.03
CA TYR A 195 -17.28 18.67 5.26
C TYR A 195 -15.84 18.42 5.66
N LYS A 196 -15.44 18.92 6.82
CA LYS A 196 -14.10 18.73 7.40
C LYS A 196 -14.22 17.91 8.66
N PHE A 197 -13.40 16.87 8.77
CA PHE A 197 -13.27 16.04 9.96
C PHE A 197 -11.82 16.09 10.40
N GLU A 198 -11.59 16.29 11.68
CA GLU A 198 -10.26 16.46 12.25
C GLU A 198 -10.10 15.65 13.53
N LYS A 199 -8.84 15.34 13.87
CA LYS A 199 -8.50 14.60 15.09
C LYS A 199 -9.27 13.28 15.19
N ILE A 200 -9.32 12.55 14.08
CA ILE A 200 -10.06 11.30 13.97
C ILE A 200 -9.24 10.20 14.64
N LEU A 201 -9.83 9.51 15.61
CA LEU A 201 -9.26 8.35 16.30
C LEU A 201 -10.25 7.21 16.23
N PHE A 202 -9.81 6.00 15.92
CA PHE A 202 -10.66 4.82 15.94
C PHE A 202 -9.85 3.53 16.06
N LYS A 203 -10.54 2.45 16.40
CA LYS A 203 -10.01 1.09 16.36
C LYS A 203 -10.67 0.29 15.26
N PHE A 204 -9.88 -0.44 14.50
CA PHE A 204 -10.35 -1.40 13.54
C PHE A 204 -9.58 -2.71 13.70
N ASN A 205 -10.27 -3.82 13.92
CA ASN A 205 -9.67 -5.12 14.20
C ASN A 205 -8.56 -5.08 15.28
N LYS A 206 -8.81 -4.36 16.38
CA LYS A 206 -7.89 -4.13 17.52
C LYS A 206 -6.69 -3.22 17.23
N ILE A 207 -6.53 -2.73 16.00
CA ILE A 207 -5.48 -1.79 15.61
C ILE A 207 -5.97 -0.37 15.82
N ASN A 208 -5.13 0.49 16.43
CA ASN A 208 -5.44 1.89 16.63
C ASN A 208 -5.03 2.71 15.41
N PHE A 209 -5.99 3.42 14.85
CA PHE A 209 -5.77 4.34 13.75
C PHE A 209 -6.04 5.77 14.17
N ASN A 210 -5.30 6.71 13.58
CA ASN A 210 -5.56 8.12 13.66
C ASN A 210 -5.52 8.76 12.28
N SER A 211 -6.30 9.83 12.12
CA SER A 211 -6.24 10.70 10.95
C SER A 211 -6.29 12.15 11.44
N GLU A 212 -5.39 12.95 10.92
CA GLU A 212 -5.34 14.37 11.25
C GLU A 212 -6.51 15.11 10.62
N PHE A 213 -6.84 14.71 9.38
CA PHE A 213 -7.93 15.32 8.62
C PHE A 213 -8.57 14.34 7.62
N LEU A 214 -9.85 14.55 7.38
CA LEU A 214 -10.62 14.01 6.27
C LEU A 214 -11.50 15.12 5.72
N ASN A 215 -11.29 15.50 4.48
CA ASN A 215 -12.08 16.54 3.82
C ASN A 215 -12.98 15.92 2.75
N ILE A 216 -14.22 16.35 2.71
CA ILE A 216 -15.19 15.96 1.68
C ILE A 216 -15.73 17.26 1.06
N LYS A 217 -15.59 17.40 -0.25
CA LYS A 217 -16.15 18.53 -1.02
C LYS A 217 -17.14 18.02 -2.05
N GLN A 218 -18.35 18.54 -2.03
CA GLN A 218 -19.35 18.22 -3.04
C GLN A 218 -19.20 19.18 -4.23
N LYS A 219 -18.87 18.65 -5.41
CA LYS A 219 -18.78 19.39 -6.66
C LYS A 219 -19.39 18.57 -7.80
N ASN A 220 -20.23 19.18 -8.65
CA ASN A 220 -20.82 18.53 -9.83
C ASN A 220 -21.46 17.17 -9.53
N LYS A 221 -22.28 17.09 -8.46
CA LYS A 221 -22.98 15.88 -8.02
C LYS A 221 -22.04 14.71 -7.62
N LYS A 222 -20.76 14.97 -7.33
CA LYS A 222 -19.78 14.01 -6.81
C LYS A 222 -19.20 14.54 -5.50
N PHE A 223 -18.69 13.65 -4.69
CA PHE A 223 -17.93 13.98 -3.49
C PHE A 223 -16.46 13.73 -3.76
N HIS A 224 -15.63 14.76 -3.64
CA HIS A 224 -14.16 14.66 -3.65
C HIS A 224 -13.72 14.45 -2.22
N ILE A 225 -13.06 13.35 -1.95
CA ILE A 225 -12.64 12.94 -0.60
C ILE A 225 -11.12 12.86 -0.59
N ASN A 226 -10.49 13.53 0.36
CA ASN A 226 -9.07 13.41 0.63
C ASN A 226 -8.82 13.37 2.14
N GLY A 227 -7.82 12.61 2.54
CA GLY A 227 -7.48 12.43 3.94
C GLY A 227 -6.17 11.71 4.13
N ASN A 228 -5.78 11.59 5.37
CA ASN A 228 -4.66 10.77 5.78
C ASN A 228 -5.10 9.71 6.78
N LEU A 229 -4.30 8.67 6.92
CA LEU A 229 -4.50 7.60 7.89
C LEU A 229 -3.15 7.16 8.42
N LYS A 230 -3.03 7.05 9.73
CA LYS A 230 -1.81 6.61 10.40
C LYS A 230 -2.15 5.56 11.44
N ASN A 231 -1.27 4.58 11.61
CA ASN A 231 -1.26 3.78 12.84
C ASN A 231 0.12 3.87 13.48
N LYS A 232 0.15 3.72 14.79
CA LYS A 232 1.39 3.49 15.54
C LYS A 232 1.71 2.00 15.49
N LYS A 233 2.91 1.64 15.89
CA LYS A 233 3.43 0.27 15.88
C LYS A 233 2.50 -0.72 16.59
N ASP A 234 1.67 -1.39 15.82
CA ASP A 234 0.69 -2.37 16.27
C ASP A 234 1.01 -3.75 15.67
N LYS A 235 0.61 -4.81 16.37
CA LYS A 235 0.77 -6.19 15.88
C LYS A 235 -0.25 -6.48 14.77
N ILE A 236 0.23 -7.02 13.65
CA ILE A 236 -0.64 -7.51 12.57
C ILE A 236 -1.17 -8.89 12.95
N ASN A 237 -2.42 -9.15 12.58
CA ASN A 237 -3.00 -10.50 12.59
C ASN A 237 -3.03 -11.03 11.16
N ASN A 238 -2.60 -12.29 10.95
CA ASN A 238 -2.64 -12.97 9.65
C ASN A 238 -4.03 -12.89 9.00
N ASP A 239 -5.10 -13.06 9.77
CA ASP A 239 -6.48 -13.02 9.26
C ASP A 239 -6.83 -11.69 8.60
N ILE A 240 -6.23 -10.58 9.06
CA ILE A 240 -6.47 -9.26 8.49
C ILE A 240 -5.82 -9.15 7.12
N ILE A 241 -4.56 -9.60 7.01
CA ILE A 241 -3.81 -9.55 5.75
C ILE A 241 -4.46 -10.44 4.71
N LEU A 242 -4.77 -11.68 5.07
CA LEU A 242 -5.46 -12.64 4.19
C LEU A 242 -6.84 -12.12 3.75
N SER A 243 -7.53 -11.35 4.59
CA SER A 243 -8.82 -10.74 4.24
C SER A 243 -8.74 -9.55 3.28
N ILE A 244 -7.56 -8.95 3.13
CA ILE A 244 -7.31 -7.76 2.29
C ILE A 244 -6.65 -8.16 0.96
N PHE A 245 -5.76 -9.13 1.02
CA PHE A 245 -4.99 -9.62 -0.13
C PHE A 245 -5.50 -11.03 -0.46
N GLU A 246 -6.41 -11.11 -1.40
CA GLU A 246 -6.86 -12.38 -1.98
C GLU A 246 -5.66 -13.05 -2.66
N ASP A 247 -5.35 -14.29 -2.26
CA ASP A 247 -4.38 -15.23 -2.84
C ASP A 247 -2.90 -14.81 -2.97
N ASN A 248 -2.01 -15.75 -2.61
CA ASN A 248 -0.54 -15.75 -2.74
C ASN A 248 0.29 -15.16 -1.56
N LEU A 249 -0.29 -14.86 -0.42
CA LEU A 249 0.49 -14.48 0.76
C LEU A 249 0.76 -15.63 1.74
N GLU A 250 0.35 -16.86 1.42
CA GLU A 250 0.56 -18.06 2.26
C GLU A 250 2.05 -18.34 2.53
N ILE A 251 2.91 -17.92 1.60
CA ILE A 251 4.36 -18.03 1.78
C ILE A 251 4.90 -17.08 2.85
N PHE A 252 4.14 -16.06 3.28
CA PHE A 252 4.55 -15.11 4.29
C PHE A 252 3.91 -15.42 5.64
N ASP A 253 4.72 -15.42 6.70
CA ASP A 253 4.25 -15.53 8.07
C ASP A 253 4.34 -14.15 8.75
N PHE A 254 3.17 -13.61 9.11
CA PHE A 254 3.02 -12.32 9.77
C PHE A 254 2.73 -12.45 11.27
N SER A 255 2.79 -13.64 11.85
CA SER A 255 2.31 -13.93 13.22
C SER A 255 2.96 -13.04 14.30
N ASN A 256 4.19 -12.63 14.10
CA ASN A 256 4.94 -11.74 15.01
C ASN A 256 5.20 -10.34 14.44
N THR A 257 4.66 -10.04 13.27
CA THR A 257 4.92 -8.78 12.59
C THR A 257 4.23 -7.61 13.29
N LYS A 258 5.00 -6.58 13.63
CA LYS A 258 4.49 -5.27 14.01
C LYS A 258 4.64 -4.32 12.83
N PHE A 259 3.67 -3.44 12.66
CA PHE A 259 3.69 -2.49 11.57
C PHE A 259 3.34 -1.08 12.02
N GLU A 260 3.88 -0.13 11.30
CA GLU A 260 3.54 1.27 11.36
C GLU A 260 3.29 1.78 9.96
N SER A 261 2.22 2.54 9.76
CA SER A 261 1.90 3.09 8.44
C SER A 261 1.47 4.54 8.49
N THR A 262 1.78 5.23 7.41
CA THR A 262 1.26 6.57 7.12
C THR A 262 0.77 6.56 5.68
N SER A 263 -0.51 6.82 5.50
CA SER A 263 -1.17 6.81 4.20
C SER A 263 -1.84 8.15 3.93
N GLU A 264 -1.73 8.62 2.70
CA GLU A 264 -2.54 9.70 2.15
C GLU A 264 -3.41 9.12 1.04
N PHE A 265 -4.66 9.54 0.98
CA PHE A 265 -5.57 9.05 -0.03
C PHE A 265 -6.46 10.15 -0.59
N ASN A 266 -6.82 10.01 -1.85
CA ASN A 266 -7.85 10.81 -2.46
C ASN A 266 -8.68 9.97 -3.44
N PHE A 267 -9.97 10.27 -3.52
CA PHE A 267 -10.89 9.60 -4.44
C PHE A 267 -12.17 10.40 -4.65
N ASP A 268 -12.87 10.08 -5.71
CA ASP A 268 -14.21 10.58 -5.99
C ASP A 268 -15.25 9.55 -5.60
N LEU A 269 -16.30 9.97 -4.90
CA LEU A 269 -17.46 9.16 -4.60
C LEU A 269 -18.65 9.66 -5.43
N SER A 270 -19.26 8.78 -6.22
CA SER A 270 -20.45 9.10 -6.97
C SER A 270 -21.69 9.12 -6.06
N LYS A 271 -22.83 9.67 -6.51
CA LYS A 271 -24.11 9.58 -5.77
C LYS A 271 -24.57 8.15 -5.48
N LYS A 272 -24.14 7.18 -6.27
CA LYS A 272 -24.41 5.74 -6.05
C LYS A 272 -23.35 5.08 -5.18
N PHE A 273 -22.56 5.85 -4.40
CA PHE A 273 -21.48 5.40 -3.52
C PHE A 273 -20.38 4.55 -4.22
N ARG A 274 -20.17 4.76 -5.52
CA ARG A 274 -19.10 4.09 -6.26
C ARG A 274 -17.84 4.93 -6.21
N ILE A 275 -16.73 4.33 -5.73
CA ILE A 275 -15.40 4.93 -5.68
C ILE A 275 -14.85 5.03 -7.11
N LYS A 276 -14.29 6.18 -7.47
CA LYS A 276 -13.58 6.46 -8.71
C LYS A 276 -12.28 7.22 -8.42
N ASN A 277 -11.32 7.14 -9.33
CA ASN A 277 -10.06 7.89 -9.27
C ASN A 277 -9.30 7.72 -7.94
N LEU A 278 -9.39 6.52 -7.34
CA LEU A 278 -8.71 6.21 -6.10
C LEU A 278 -7.19 6.30 -6.29
N LYS A 279 -6.54 7.13 -5.48
CA LYS A 279 -5.09 7.21 -5.34
C LYS A 279 -4.73 7.06 -3.89
N ILE A 280 -3.73 6.26 -3.61
CA ILE A 280 -3.22 6.02 -2.25
C ILE A 280 -1.70 6.12 -2.31
N ASP A 281 -1.12 6.85 -1.37
CA ASP A 281 0.33 6.92 -1.13
C ASP A 281 0.58 6.48 0.31
N THR A 282 1.27 5.34 0.49
CA THR A 282 1.46 4.70 1.79
C THR A 282 2.93 4.43 2.05
N LYS A 283 3.44 4.92 3.16
CA LYS A 283 4.71 4.49 3.75
C LYS A 283 4.40 3.47 4.85
N LEU A 284 4.99 2.29 4.73
CA LEU A 284 4.76 1.15 5.61
C LEU A 284 6.10 0.64 6.15
N ASN A 285 6.23 0.56 7.45
CA ASN A 285 7.36 -0.07 8.13
C ASN A 285 6.87 -1.38 8.78
N LEU A 286 7.54 -2.50 8.48
CA LEU A 286 7.29 -3.79 9.12
C LEU A 286 8.57 -4.20 9.88
N ASP A 287 8.43 -4.60 11.13
CA ASP A 287 9.60 -5.00 11.94
C ASP A 287 10.21 -6.28 11.41
N GLU A 288 9.41 -7.32 11.31
CA GLU A 288 9.83 -8.65 10.92
C GLU A 288 8.76 -9.32 10.06
N LEU A 289 9.20 -10.05 9.06
CA LEU A 289 8.39 -10.82 8.16
C LEU A 289 9.15 -12.10 7.81
N ILE A 290 8.53 -13.25 7.92
CA ILE A 290 9.15 -14.54 7.59
C ILE A 290 8.58 -15.00 6.26
N LEU A 291 9.47 -15.23 5.29
CA LEU A 291 9.16 -15.86 4.02
C LEU A 291 9.48 -17.35 4.12
N LYS A 292 8.46 -18.19 4.05
CA LYS A 292 8.56 -19.66 3.99
C LYS A 292 8.66 -20.07 2.53
N TYR A 293 9.84 -20.45 2.08
CA TYR A 293 10.07 -20.87 0.71
C TYR A 293 10.85 -22.18 0.67
N ASP A 294 10.12 -23.29 0.52
CA ASP A 294 10.75 -24.60 0.38
C ASP A 294 11.28 -24.78 -1.04
N SER A 295 12.58 -24.77 -1.16
CA SER A 295 13.25 -24.94 -2.45
C SER A 295 14.52 -25.75 -2.30
N ASN A 296 14.50 -26.99 -2.75
CA ASN A 296 15.69 -27.79 -2.87
C ASN A 296 16.74 -27.14 -3.82
N LYS A 297 16.27 -26.36 -4.80
CA LYS A 297 17.18 -25.62 -5.70
C LYS A 297 18.04 -24.61 -4.94
N ILE A 298 17.49 -23.88 -3.96
CA ILE A 298 18.28 -22.95 -3.14
C ILE A 298 19.28 -23.70 -2.25
N LYS A 299 18.90 -24.86 -1.69
CA LYS A 299 19.80 -25.70 -0.87
C LYS A 299 21.03 -26.18 -1.64
N ASN A 300 20.89 -26.41 -2.95
CA ASN A 300 22.03 -26.76 -3.80
C ASN A 300 23.09 -25.66 -3.86
N TYR A 301 22.68 -24.40 -3.75
CA TYR A 301 23.60 -23.26 -3.75
C TYR A 301 23.99 -22.80 -2.35
N ILE A 302 23.07 -22.83 -1.38
CA ILE A 302 23.24 -22.38 0.00
C ILE A 302 22.96 -23.56 0.94
N LYS A 303 24.01 -24.30 1.31
CA LYS A 303 23.90 -25.58 2.06
C LYS A 303 23.14 -25.44 3.39
N ASN A 304 23.24 -24.29 4.07
CA ASN A 304 22.61 -24.06 5.38
C ASN A 304 21.21 -23.42 5.27
N TYR A 305 20.61 -23.40 4.09
CA TYR A 305 19.27 -22.86 3.91
C TYR A 305 18.22 -23.76 4.58
N ASN A 306 17.44 -23.21 5.51
CA ASN A 306 16.44 -23.91 6.32
C ASN A 306 15.00 -23.69 5.86
N ASN A 307 14.79 -23.32 4.59
CA ASN A 307 13.50 -22.99 3.98
C ASN A 307 12.85 -21.69 4.51
N LEU A 308 13.58 -20.90 5.29
CA LEU A 308 13.12 -19.64 5.86
C LEU A 308 14.02 -18.49 5.42
N ILE A 309 13.41 -17.37 5.06
CA ILE A 309 14.09 -16.09 4.87
C ILE A 309 13.43 -15.10 5.82
N ASN A 310 14.19 -14.65 6.82
CA ASN A 310 13.72 -13.64 7.74
C ASN A 310 14.01 -12.25 7.18
N LEU A 311 12.98 -11.45 6.98
CA LEU A 311 13.05 -10.07 6.53
C LEU A 311 12.85 -9.14 7.72
N LYS A 312 13.81 -8.26 8.01
CA LYS A 312 13.72 -7.31 9.14
C LYS A 312 13.89 -5.88 8.67
N GLN A 313 13.35 -4.94 9.46
CA GLN A 313 13.44 -3.51 9.17
C GLN A 313 12.90 -3.17 7.76
N ASN A 314 11.79 -3.80 7.40
CA ASN A 314 11.17 -3.62 6.09
C ASN A 314 10.58 -2.21 5.98
N LYS A 315 10.97 -1.47 4.96
CA LYS A 315 10.42 -0.16 4.61
C LYS A 315 9.83 -0.24 3.22
N LEU A 316 8.57 0.07 3.09
CA LEU A 316 7.84 0.03 1.83
C LEU A 316 7.22 1.39 1.55
N HIS A 317 7.31 1.86 0.34
CA HIS A 317 6.58 3.01 -0.16
C HIS A 317 5.69 2.56 -1.32
N ILE A 318 4.38 2.59 -1.11
CA ILE A 318 3.39 2.05 -2.03
C ILE A 318 2.56 3.20 -2.59
N LYS A 319 2.59 3.39 -3.90
CA LYS A 319 1.72 4.31 -4.62
C LYS A 319 0.74 3.53 -5.47
N TYR A 320 -0.53 3.67 -5.16
CA TYR A 320 -1.62 3.00 -5.84
C TYR A 320 -2.45 3.99 -6.65
N SER A 321 -2.74 3.65 -7.87
CA SER A 321 -3.83 4.21 -8.68
C SER A 321 -4.53 3.09 -9.44
N LYS A 322 -5.69 3.37 -10.03
CA LYS A 322 -6.42 2.36 -10.83
C LYS A 322 -5.59 1.78 -11.97
N GLU A 323 -4.67 2.55 -12.52
CA GLU A 323 -3.89 2.19 -13.70
C GLU A 323 -2.52 1.61 -13.34
N LYS A 324 -1.99 1.96 -12.17
CA LYS A 324 -0.61 1.68 -11.79
C LYS A 324 -0.45 1.45 -10.30
N ILE A 325 0.35 0.46 -9.95
CA ILE A 325 0.87 0.25 -8.59
C ILE A 325 2.39 0.36 -8.67
N LEU A 326 2.97 1.20 -7.83
CA LEU A 326 4.42 1.32 -7.66
C LEU A 326 4.76 0.96 -6.21
N ILE A 327 5.74 0.09 -6.03
CA ILE A 327 6.25 -0.31 -4.71
C ILE A 327 7.76 -0.16 -4.72
N ASP A 328 8.28 0.76 -3.91
CA ASP A 328 9.69 0.87 -3.59
C ASP A 328 9.92 0.25 -2.21
N GLY A 329 10.89 -0.63 -2.07
CA GLY A 329 11.13 -1.36 -0.83
C GLY A 329 12.59 -1.53 -0.48
N SER A 330 12.86 -1.62 0.82
CA SER A 330 14.15 -2.01 1.37
C SER A 330 13.97 -2.90 2.59
N SER A 331 14.85 -3.86 2.76
CA SER A 331 14.83 -4.79 3.89
C SER A 331 16.24 -5.29 4.20
N LYS A 332 16.45 -5.70 5.43
CA LYS A 332 17.52 -6.65 5.79
C LYS A 332 16.96 -8.05 5.69
N PHE A 333 17.71 -8.98 5.11
CA PHE A 333 17.29 -10.37 5.01
C PHE A 333 18.36 -11.32 5.59
N TYR A 334 17.88 -12.39 6.19
CA TYR A 334 18.68 -13.41 6.86
C TYR A 334 18.28 -14.77 6.30
N ILE A 335 19.23 -15.45 5.70
CA ILE A 335 19.10 -16.86 5.28
C ILE A 335 19.73 -17.76 6.35
N ASP A 336 20.76 -17.27 7.03
CA ASP A 336 21.39 -17.84 8.20
C ASP A 336 21.21 -16.82 9.34
N GLU A 337 20.71 -17.25 10.50
CA GLU A 337 20.22 -16.39 11.59
C GLU A 337 21.24 -15.33 12.07
N ASN A 338 22.51 -15.55 11.82
CA ASN A 338 23.59 -14.72 12.35
C ASN A 338 24.06 -13.59 11.42
N PHE A 339 23.61 -13.54 10.15
CA PHE A 339 24.20 -12.64 9.16
C PHE A 339 23.15 -11.88 8.36
N ASP A 340 23.15 -10.56 8.53
CA ASP A 340 22.27 -9.66 7.79
C ASP A 340 22.86 -9.31 6.41
N ASN A 341 22.01 -9.35 5.43
CA ASN A 341 22.23 -8.84 4.08
C ASN A 341 21.15 -7.81 3.78
N SER A 342 21.28 -7.04 2.71
CA SER A 342 20.26 -6.05 2.38
C SER A 342 19.70 -6.25 0.98
N ILE A 343 18.44 -5.91 0.84
CA ILE A 343 17.73 -5.89 -0.43
C ILE A 343 17.06 -4.54 -0.62
N ASN A 344 17.20 -3.97 -1.81
CA ASN A 344 16.39 -2.85 -2.28
C ASN A 344 15.68 -3.31 -3.54
N PHE A 345 14.40 -2.97 -3.66
CA PHE A 345 13.63 -3.37 -4.82
C PHE A 345 12.61 -2.31 -5.22
N GLN A 346 12.29 -2.32 -6.49
CA GLN A 346 11.22 -1.53 -7.08
C GLN A 346 10.35 -2.45 -7.92
N ILE A 347 9.04 -2.36 -7.73
CA ILE A 347 8.04 -3.13 -8.48
C ILE A 347 7.04 -2.13 -9.05
N GLU A 348 6.80 -2.23 -10.34
CA GLU A 348 5.78 -1.46 -11.05
C GLU A 348 4.80 -2.41 -11.72
N LYS A 349 3.51 -2.32 -11.35
CA LYS A 349 2.44 -3.10 -11.98
C LYS A 349 1.53 -2.19 -12.79
N ILE A 350 1.45 -2.46 -14.09
CA ILE A 350 0.52 -1.80 -15.01
C ILE A 350 -0.30 -2.90 -15.69
N LYS A 351 -1.61 -2.96 -15.41
CA LYS A 351 -2.50 -4.04 -15.89
C LYS A 351 -1.91 -5.43 -15.52
N ASN A 352 -1.58 -6.24 -16.53
CA ASN A 352 -1.06 -7.60 -16.36
C ASN A 352 0.47 -7.68 -16.46
N LYS A 353 1.17 -6.55 -16.58
CA LYS A 353 2.63 -6.49 -16.62
C LYS A 353 3.16 -6.03 -15.25
N ILE A 354 4.14 -6.75 -14.73
CA ILE A 354 4.88 -6.43 -13.52
C ILE A 354 6.33 -6.25 -13.90
N ASP A 355 6.82 -5.02 -13.91
CA ASP A 355 8.24 -4.71 -14.05
C ASP A 355 8.88 -4.74 -12.66
N PHE A 356 10.09 -5.27 -12.56
CA PHE A 356 10.83 -5.33 -11.30
C PHE A 356 12.30 -5.00 -11.49
N LYS A 357 12.87 -4.37 -10.46
CA LYS A 357 14.30 -4.12 -10.31
C LYS A 357 14.68 -4.40 -8.87
N THR A 358 15.73 -5.19 -8.67
CA THR A 358 16.19 -5.60 -7.33
C THR A 358 17.70 -5.47 -7.26
N LEU A 359 18.18 -4.96 -6.13
CA LEU A 359 19.59 -4.93 -5.77
C LEU A 359 19.77 -5.63 -4.42
N LEU A 360 20.50 -6.74 -4.41
CA LEU A 360 20.85 -7.48 -3.21
C LEU A 360 22.34 -7.23 -2.88
N ASN A 361 22.60 -6.92 -1.63
CA ASN A 361 23.95 -7.04 -1.08
C ASN A 361 24.08 -8.44 -0.49
N LEU A 362 25.11 -9.17 -0.90
CA LEU A 362 25.34 -10.58 -0.54
C LEU A 362 26.65 -10.77 0.22
N ASP A 363 27.20 -9.71 0.83
CA ASP A 363 28.53 -9.72 1.44
C ASP A 363 28.71 -10.87 2.43
N LYS A 364 27.69 -11.14 3.21
CA LYS A 364 27.73 -12.11 4.31
C LYS A 364 27.18 -13.49 3.95
N ILE A 365 26.66 -13.68 2.74
CA ILE A 365 26.22 -15.00 2.26
C ILE A 365 27.40 -15.79 1.73
N LYS A 366 27.45 -17.07 2.08
CA LYS A 366 28.30 -18.09 1.49
C LYS A 366 27.46 -18.95 0.56
N PHE A 367 27.84 -19.06 -0.70
CA PHE A 367 27.19 -19.95 -1.65
C PHE A 367 28.18 -20.55 -2.66
N SER A 368 27.77 -21.62 -3.32
CA SER A 368 28.55 -22.27 -4.38
C SER A 368 27.65 -22.59 -5.58
N ILE A 369 28.23 -22.53 -6.77
CA ILE A 369 27.65 -23.04 -8.01
C ILE A 369 28.59 -24.14 -8.49
N GLU A 370 28.31 -25.37 -8.08
CA GLU A 370 29.22 -26.50 -8.29
C GLU A 370 29.50 -26.75 -9.77
N ASP A 371 28.48 -26.64 -10.65
CA ASP A 371 28.60 -26.91 -12.09
C ASP A 371 29.68 -26.07 -12.80
N ILE A 372 29.95 -24.88 -12.30
CA ILE A 372 31.02 -24.00 -12.83
C ILE A 372 32.17 -23.80 -11.87
N ALA A 373 32.26 -24.65 -10.85
CA ALA A 373 33.32 -24.60 -9.82
C ALA A 373 33.45 -23.21 -9.14
N TYR A 374 32.34 -22.46 -9.02
CA TYR A 374 32.33 -21.16 -8.36
C TYR A 374 31.97 -21.27 -6.90
N LYS A 375 32.70 -20.54 -6.04
CA LYS A 375 32.48 -20.49 -4.59
C LYS A 375 32.67 -19.09 -4.07
N LYS A 376 31.64 -18.52 -3.48
CA LYS A 376 31.69 -17.28 -2.72
C LYS A 376 31.94 -17.57 -1.23
N ILE A 377 32.88 -16.90 -0.63
CA ILE A 377 33.12 -16.94 0.82
C ILE A 377 32.46 -15.74 1.52
N ARG A 378 32.26 -15.84 2.83
CA ARG A 378 31.72 -14.75 3.65
C ARG A 378 32.67 -13.54 3.68
N ASN A 379 32.07 -12.36 4.00
CA ASN A 379 32.78 -11.09 4.18
C ASN A 379 33.56 -10.62 2.95
N GLN A 380 33.09 -11.00 1.78
CA GLN A 380 33.53 -10.42 0.52
C GLN A 380 32.38 -9.60 -0.08
N ASN A 381 32.67 -8.35 -0.44
CA ASN A 381 31.71 -7.47 -1.06
C ASN A 381 31.16 -8.12 -2.33
N ALA A 382 29.87 -8.33 -2.33
CA ALA A 382 29.17 -8.91 -3.48
C ALA A 382 27.78 -8.30 -3.64
N THR A 383 27.41 -8.03 -4.87
CA THR A 383 26.10 -7.49 -5.23
C THR A 383 25.47 -8.31 -6.35
N LEU A 384 24.16 -8.49 -6.27
CA LEU A 384 23.36 -9.06 -7.34
C LEU A 384 22.28 -8.06 -7.72
N GLN A 385 22.32 -7.57 -8.95
CA GLN A 385 21.29 -6.74 -9.51
C GLN A 385 20.47 -7.57 -10.49
N VAL A 386 19.14 -7.51 -10.37
CA VAL A 386 18.21 -8.20 -11.25
C VAL A 386 17.20 -7.19 -11.76
N LYS A 387 16.97 -7.17 -13.07
CA LYS A 387 15.97 -6.33 -13.72
C LYS A 387 15.18 -7.17 -14.73
N GLY A 388 13.89 -6.97 -14.79
CA GLY A 388 13.05 -7.70 -15.72
C GLY A 388 11.57 -7.40 -15.59
N PHE A 389 10.75 -8.21 -16.24
CA PHE A 389 9.31 -8.14 -16.11
C PHE A 389 8.65 -9.52 -16.18
N LYS A 390 7.46 -9.60 -15.58
CA LYS A 390 6.54 -10.75 -15.71
C LYS A 390 5.24 -10.28 -16.32
N ASN A 391 4.70 -11.04 -17.23
CA ASN A 391 3.33 -10.93 -17.73
C ASN A 391 2.66 -12.31 -17.74
N ASN A 392 1.42 -12.41 -18.28
CA ASN A 392 0.68 -13.68 -18.31
C ASN A 392 1.36 -14.78 -19.12
N LYS A 393 2.28 -14.44 -20.02
CA LYS A 393 2.89 -15.37 -20.98
C LYS A 393 4.30 -15.76 -20.59
N LYS A 394 5.08 -14.83 -20.03
CA LYS A 394 6.51 -15.03 -19.80
C LYS A 394 7.06 -14.27 -18.60
N LEU A 395 8.16 -14.77 -18.06
CA LEU A 395 9.05 -14.08 -17.16
C LEU A 395 10.36 -13.78 -17.91
N LEU A 396 10.67 -12.50 -18.10
CA LEU A 396 11.91 -12.05 -18.73
C LEU A 396 12.80 -11.36 -17.72
N PHE A 397 14.03 -11.83 -17.57
CA PHE A 397 15.11 -11.11 -16.91
C PHE A 397 15.91 -10.35 -17.98
N GLU A 398 15.70 -9.03 -18.04
CA GLU A 398 16.45 -8.17 -18.98
C GLU A 398 17.93 -8.18 -18.65
N SER A 399 18.28 -8.14 -17.36
CA SER A 399 19.65 -8.33 -16.88
C SER A 399 19.68 -9.00 -15.51
N ILE A 400 20.69 -9.85 -15.31
CA ILE A 400 21.13 -10.40 -14.04
C ILE A 400 22.64 -10.11 -13.96
N ASP A 401 23.04 -9.21 -13.07
CA ASP A 401 24.40 -8.75 -12.91
C ASP A 401 24.90 -9.10 -11.51
N TYR A 402 25.78 -10.08 -11.40
CA TYR A 402 26.49 -10.45 -10.18
C TYR A 402 27.92 -9.94 -10.20
N LYS A 403 28.33 -9.25 -9.16
CA LYS A 403 29.69 -8.72 -8.98
C LYS A 403 30.22 -9.06 -7.61
N GLU A 404 31.44 -9.60 -7.55
CA GLU A 404 32.19 -9.88 -6.32
C GLU A 404 33.68 -9.58 -6.53
N LYS A 405 34.21 -8.51 -5.96
CA LYS A 405 35.58 -8.06 -6.24
C LYS A 405 35.85 -7.97 -7.76
N ASN A 406 36.74 -8.87 -8.27
CA ASN A 406 37.10 -8.98 -9.69
C ASN A 406 36.27 -10.05 -10.44
N ASN A 407 35.31 -10.69 -9.76
CA ASN A 407 34.44 -11.68 -10.37
C ASN A 407 33.19 -10.98 -10.88
N ASN A 408 32.76 -11.33 -12.10
CA ASN A 408 31.59 -10.76 -12.75
C ASN A 408 30.85 -11.83 -13.53
N ILE A 409 29.55 -12.01 -13.25
CA ILE A 409 28.65 -12.88 -14.00
C ILE A 409 27.51 -12.03 -14.50
N VAL A 410 27.29 -12.00 -15.81
CA VAL A 410 26.22 -11.21 -16.44
C VAL A 410 25.39 -12.12 -17.34
N ILE A 411 24.07 -12.05 -17.17
CA ILE A 411 23.10 -12.74 -18.02
C ILE A 411 22.14 -11.70 -18.56
N ASN A 412 21.94 -11.66 -19.87
CA ASN A 412 21.05 -10.72 -20.54
C ASN A 412 19.93 -11.46 -21.28
N ASN A 413 18.73 -10.90 -21.16
CA ASN A 413 17.51 -11.36 -21.85
C ASN A 413 17.24 -12.86 -21.63
N LEU A 414 17.30 -13.29 -20.37
CA LEU A 414 16.91 -14.65 -19.97
C LEU A 414 15.39 -14.74 -19.90
N GLU A 415 14.79 -15.51 -20.80
CA GLU A 415 13.35 -15.76 -20.84
C GLU A 415 13.02 -17.12 -20.25
N ILE A 416 12.03 -17.16 -19.36
CA ILE A 416 11.55 -18.38 -18.72
C ILE A 416 10.07 -18.57 -19.04
N ASN A 417 9.74 -19.73 -19.62
CA ASN A 417 8.39 -20.21 -19.85
C ASN A 417 8.24 -21.57 -19.17
N ASN A 418 7.11 -21.84 -18.53
CA ASN A 418 6.82 -23.14 -17.89
C ASN A 418 7.97 -23.68 -17.01
N ASN A 419 8.64 -22.78 -16.26
CA ASN A 419 9.82 -23.07 -15.43
C ASN A 419 11.05 -23.59 -16.20
N LYS A 420 11.10 -23.42 -17.51
CA LYS A 420 12.23 -23.75 -18.38
C LYS A 420 12.74 -22.52 -19.11
N ILE A 421 14.02 -22.51 -19.44
CA ILE A 421 14.64 -21.44 -20.25
C ILE A 421 14.16 -21.58 -21.68
N SER A 422 13.47 -20.56 -22.19
CA SER A 422 13.04 -20.51 -23.59
C SER A 422 14.00 -19.68 -24.47
N ASN A 423 14.71 -18.73 -23.88
CA ASN A 423 15.71 -17.92 -24.57
C ASN A 423 16.74 -17.34 -23.59
N VAL A 424 17.96 -17.14 -24.09
CA VAL A 424 18.98 -16.32 -23.44
C VAL A 424 19.86 -15.69 -24.53
N ASP A 425 20.04 -14.36 -24.49
CA ASP A 425 20.83 -13.68 -25.53
C ASP A 425 22.33 -13.69 -25.24
N LYS A 426 22.69 -13.53 -23.97
CA LYS A 426 24.11 -13.47 -23.60
C LYS A 426 24.31 -13.96 -22.17
N ILE A 427 25.38 -14.77 -21.98
CA ILE A 427 25.94 -15.10 -20.67
C ILE A 427 27.42 -14.76 -20.69
N LYS A 428 27.90 -13.98 -19.73
CA LYS A 428 29.32 -13.68 -19.53
C LYS A 428 29.75 -14.21 -18.18
N PHE A 429 30.80 -15.02 -18.18
CA PHE A 429 31.53 -15.45 -16.98
C PHE A 429 32.94 -14.84 -16.99
N ASP A 430 33.29 -14.17 -15.91
CA ASP A 430 34.60 -13.62 -15.67
C ASP A 430 34.91 -13.76 -14.17
N PHE A 431 35.36 -14.94 -13.73
CA PHE A 431 35.56 -15.24 -12.32
C PHE A 431 36.71 -16.22 -12.07
N LEU A 432 37.19 -16.25 -10.84
CA LEU A 432 38.17 -17.23 -10.37
C LEU A 432 37.45 -18.44 -9.79
N SER A 433 37.73 -19.65 -10.31
CA SER A 433 37.12 -20.90 -9.82
C SER A 433 37.66 -21.26 -8.42
N LYS A 434 37.02 -22.21 -7.73
CA LYS A 434 37.51 -22.80 -6.47
C LYS A 434 38.93 -23.44 -6.61
N ASN A 435 39.31 -23.78 -7.85
CA ASN A 435 40.62 -24.36 -8.20
C ASN A 435 41.66 -23.29 -8.60
N ASN A 436 41.40 -22.01 -8.27
CA ASN A 436 42.22 -20.85 -8.61
C ASN A 436 42.50 -20.70 -10.12
N PHE A 437 41.58 -21.17 -10.96
CA PHE A 437 41.69 -21.03 -12.40
C PHE A 437 40.74 -19.91 -12.88
N LYS A 438 41.21 -19.03 -13.76
CA LYS A 438 40.43 -17.91 -14.26
C LYS A 438 39.49 -18.40 -15.34
N ASN A 439 38.17 -18.18 -15.16
CA ASN A 439 37.17 -18.45 -16.17
C ASN A 439 36.83 -17.14 -16.90
N GLN A 440 37.01 -17.11 -18.22
CA GLN A 440 36.65 -15.98 -19.07
C GLN A 440 35.96 -16.51 -20.33
N ILE A 441 34.65 -16.67 -20.27
CA ILE A 441 33.85 -17.16 -21.38
C ILE A 441 32.60 -16.29 -21.59
N ASN A 442 32.16 -16.20 -22.83
CA ASN A 442 30.93 -15.54 -23.25
C ASN A 442 30.12 -16.47 -24.13
N LEU A 443 28.89 -16.73 -23.78
CA LEU A 443 27.88 -17.33 -24.65
C LEU A 443 27.05 -16.19 -25.27
N ILE A 444 26.92 -16.18 -26.59
CA ILE A 444 26.23 -15.13 -27.33
C ILE A 444 25.28 -15.81 -28.34
N LYS A 445 24.01 -15.43 -28.31
CA LYS A 445 23.04 -15.86 -29.31
C LYS A 445 23.27 -15.10 -30.63
N LYS A 446 23.33 -15.81 -31.72
CA LYS A 446 23.41 -15.28 -33.09
C LYS A 446 22.29 -15.94 -33.91
N ASP A 447 21.25 -15.20 -34.18
CA ASP A 447 20.00 -15.71 -34.77
C ASP A 447 19.43 -16.87 -33.92
N ASP A 448 19.29 -18.07 -34.49
CA ASP A 448 18.83 -19.27 -33.76
C ASP A 448 19.96 -20.12 -33.20
N ASN A 449 21.21 -19.71 -33.34
CA ASN A 449 22.39 -20.42 -32.89
C ASN A 449 23.11 -19.73 -31.75
N TYR A 450 24.02 -20.42 -31.10
CA TYR A 450 24.87 -19.87 -30.06
C TYR A 450 26.36 -19.95 -30.42
N GLU A 451 27.12 -18.97 -30.00
CA GLU A 451 28.56 -18.97 -30.03
C GLU A 451 29.12 -18.80 -28.62
N LEU A 452 29.88 -19.78 -28.14
CA LEU A 452 30.62 -19.73 -26.89
C LEU A 452 32.07 -19.45 -27.21
N VAL A 453 32.54 -18.27 -26.76
CA VAL A 453 33.94 -17.84 -26.98
C VAL A 453 34.60 -17.53 -25.65
N GLY A 454 35.85 -17.88 -25.47
CA GLY A 454 36.56 -17.62 -24.22
C GLY A 454 38.07 -17.75 -24.29
N LYS A 455 38.70 -17.10 -23.33
CA LYS A 455 40.15 -17.25 -23.12
C LYS A 455 40.46 -18.50 -22.32
N SER A 456 39.66 -18.79 -21.28
CA SER A 456 39.95 -19.89 -20.37
C SER A 456 38.68 -20.39 -19.68
N PHE A 457 38.65 -21.71 -19.39
CA PHE A 457 37.55 -22.35 -18.69
C PHE A 457 38.03 -23.55 -17.84
N ASP A 458 37.56 -23.60 -16.58
CA ASP A 458 37.74 -24.76 -15.69
C ASP A 458 36.60 -25.75 -15.90
N SER A 459 36.82 -26.80 -16.68
CA SER A 459 35.83 -27.81 -17.02
C SER A 459 35.81 -29.01 -16.07
N ILE A 460 36.68 -29.04 -15.03
CA ILE A 460 36.83 -30.19 -14.14
C ILE A 460 35.46 -30.68 -13.62
N GLN A 461 34.70 -29.78 -13.02
CA GLN A 461 33.41 -30.13 -12.42
C GLN A 461 32.36 -30.49 -13.46
N LEU A 462 32.35 -29.81 -14.60
CA LEU A 462 31.43 -30.12 -15.70
C LEU A 462 31.66 -31.53 -16.22
N ILE A 463 32.90 -31.91 -16.42
CA ILE A 463 33.30 -33.25 -16.85
C ILE A 463 32.89 -34.30 -15.79
N GLU A 464 33.10 -34.00 -14.50
CA GLU A 464 32.68 -34.90 -13.40
C GLU A 464 31.15 -35.14 -13.45
N ASN A 465 30.38 -34.07 -13.57
CA ASN A 465 28.92 -34.15 -13.60
C ASN A 465 28.37 -34.91 -14.84
N ILE A 466 29.04 -34.77 -15.99
CA ILE A 466 28.65 -35.50 -17.21
C ILE A 466 29.02 -36.98 -17.12
N SER A 467 30.12 -37.30 -16.44
CA SER A 467 30.67 -38.66 -16.36
C SER A 467 30.03 -39.52 -15.26
N ASP A 468 29.29 -38.88 -14.36
CA ASP A 468 28.62 -39.58 -13.28
C ASP A 468 27.36 -40.27 -13.83
N SER A 469 27.51 -41.56 -14.16
CA SER A 469 26.48 -42.40 -14.81
C SER A 469 25.21 -42.61 -13.95
N GLU A 470 25.25 -42.25 -12.67
CA GLU A 470 24.07 -42.29 -11.78
C GLU A 470 23.16 -41.05 -11.90
N SER A 471 23.62 -40.00 -12.58
CA SER A 471 22.81 -38.81 -12.81
C SER A 471 22.15 -38.86 -14.18
N ASP A 472 20.88 -39.27 -14.25
CA ASP A 472 19.98 -39.11 -15.42
C ASP A 472 19.75 -37.62 -15.82
N LYS A 473 20.62 -36.70 -15.36
CA LYS A 473 20.47 -35.26 -15.58
C LYS A 473 21.03 -34.84 -16.92
N ASN A 474 20.16 -34.79 -17.91
CA ASN A 474 20.48 -34.10 -19.16
C ASN A 474 20.64 -32.59 -18.87
N PHE A 475 21.86 -32.08 -19.01
CA PHE A 475 22.18 -30.65 -18.80
C PHE A 475 21.25 -29.70 -19.58
N PHE A 476 20.77 -30.12 -20.74
CA PHE A 476 19.89 -29.30 -21.57
C PHE A 476 18.39 -29.39 -21.22
N GLU A 477 17.99 -30.20 -20.24
CA GLU A 477 16.59 -30.26 -19.78
C GLU A 477 16.10 -28.98 -19.10
N ILE A 478 17.01 -28.11 -18.69
CA ILE A 478 16.69 -26.77 -18.19
C ILE A 478 16.10 -25.86 -19.28
N PHE A 479 16.30 -26.22 -20.56
CA PHE A 479 15.76 -25.50 -21.71
C PHE A 479 14.41 -26.07 -22.16
N GLU A 480 13.54 -25.21 -22.68
CA GLU A 480 12.26 -25.60 -23.28
C GLU A 480 12.49 -25.95 -24.75
N ASN A 481 12.65 -27.26 -25.04
CA ASN A 481 12.82 -27.78 -26.44
C ASN A 481 13.94 -27.06 -27.20
N LEU A 482 15.14 -26.99 -26.64
CA LEU A 482 16.27 -26.36 -27.29
C LEU A 482 16.62 -27.08 -28.63
N ASN A 483 16.51 -26.35 -29.72
CA ASN A 483 16.98 -26.75 -31.03
C ASN A 483 17.94 -25.66 -31.53
N SER A 484 19.23 -25.95 -31.55
CA SER A 484 20.24 -24.93 -31.83
C SER A 484 21.61 -25.56 -32.11
N ASN A 485 22.38 -24.88 -32.93
CA ASN A 485 23.80 -25.18 -33.07
C ASN A 485 24.61 -24.30 -32.13
N ILE A 486 25.59 -24.90 -31.44
CA ILE A 486 26.51 -24.18 -30.57
C ILE A 486 27.93 -24.34 -31.10
N LYS A 487 28.54 -23.24 -31.50
CA LYS A 487 29.96 -23.17 -31.82
C LYS A 487 30.75 -22.78 -30.58
N ILE A 488 31.76 -23.58 -30.26
CA ILE A 488 32.61 -23.36 -29.07
C ILE A 488 34.05 -23.07 -29.49
N LEU A 489 34.62 -21.99 -29.00
CA LEU A 489 35.97 -21.53 -29.26
C LEU A 489 36.59 -21.07 -27.92
N VAL A 490 37.45 -21.86 -27.31
CA VAL A 490 38.13 -21.54 -26.01
C VAL A 490 39.63 -21.78 -26.14
N ASP A 491 40.41 -20.76 -25.80
CA ASP A 491 41.86 -20.84 -25.97
C ASP A 491 42.52 -21.84 -25.01
N GLU A 492 42.07 -21.90 -23.74
CA GLU A 492 42.61 -22.80 -22.74
C GLU A 492 41.48 -23.45 -21.91
N VAL A 493 41.48 -24.77 -21.77
CA VAL A 493 40.47 -25.50 -20.99
C VAL A 493 41.17 -26.45 -20.02
N LYS A 494 40.89 -26.30 -18.72
CA LYS A 494 41.44 -27.15 -17.65
C LYS A 494 40.56 -28.42 -17.54
N LEU A 495 41.18 -29.60 -17.75
CA LEU A 495 40.48 -30.89 -17.69
C LEU A 495 40.58 -31.56 -16.32
N ASP A 496 41.75 -31.44 -15.66
CA ASP A 496 41.99 -31.90 -14.31
C ASP A 496 42.99 -30.96 -13.58
N GLU A 497 43.44 -31.31 -12.39
CA GLU A 497 44.38 -30.47 -11.62
C GLU A 497 45.70 -30.19 -12.34
N LYS A 498 46.14 -31.08 -13.24
CA LYS A 498 47.46 -31.08 -13.89
C LYS A 498 47.43 -30.96 -15.39
N SER A 499 46.26 -31.09 -16.00
CA SER A 499 46.11 -31.19 -17.47
C SER A 499 45.21 -30.06 -17.98
N THR A 500 45.73 -29.34 -18.98
CA THR A 500 45.01 -28.35 -19.76
C THR A 500 45.11 -28.73 -21.23
N VAL A 501 44.10 -28.35 -22.00
CA VAL A 501 44.10 -28.40 -23.47
C VAL A 501 43.97 -26.99 -24.01
N ASN A 502 44.55 -26.74 -25.17
CA ASN A 502 44.58 -25.45 -25.83
C ASN A 502 43.81 -25.49 -27.15
N ASN A 503 43.35 -24.32 -27.57
CA ASN A 503 42.65 -24.12 -28.84
C ASN A 503 41.45 -25.06 -29.02
N LEU A 504 40.65 -25.23 -27.97
CA LEU A 504 39.42 -26.05 -28.03
C LEU A 504 38.47 -25.44 -29.03
N ARG A 505 38.09 -26.24 -30.02
CA ARG A 505 37.04 -25.91 -31.01
C ARG A 505 36.04 -27.04 -31.05
N ALA A 506 34.75 -26.69 -30.85
CA ALA A 506 33.72 -27.69 -30.94
C ALA A 506 32.48 -27.13 -31.67
N TYR A 507 31.73 -28.02 -32.23
CA TYR A 507 30.44 -27.78 -32.83
C TYR A 507 29.43 -28.78 -32.28
N LEU A 508 28.35 -28.29 -31.67
CA LEU A 508 27.25 -29.10 -31.15
C LEU A 508 26.00 -28.81 -31.96
N ASP A 509 25.31 -29.87 -32.41
CA ASP A 509 23.94 -29.81 -32.88
C ASP A 509 23.04 -30.36 -31.76
N ILE A 510 22.12 -29.54 -31.27
CA ILE A 510 21.18 -29.87 -30.20
C ILE A 510 19.78 -29.92 -30.80
N ARG A 511 19.09 -31.05 -30.61
CA ARG A 511 17.70 -31.24 -31.04
C ARG A 511 16.85 -31.73 -29.87
N ASN A 512 15.71 -31.07 -29.65
CA ASN A 512 14.82 -31.39 -28.52
C ASN A 512 15.56 -31.49 -27.15
N SER A 513 16.47 -30.53 -26.92
CA SER A 513 17.32 -30.49 -25.72
C SER A 513 18.22 -31.72 -25.50
N LYS A 514 18.59 -32.43 -26.59
CA LYS A 514 19.56 -33.54 -26.58
C LYS A 514 20.67 -33.29 -27.60
N ILE A 515 21.88 -33.71 -27.27
CA ILE A 515 22.99 -33.67 -28.23
C ILE A 515 22.65 -34.64 -29.35
N PHE A 516 22.57 -34.11 -30.56
CA PHE A 516 22.38 -34.88 -31.79
C PHE A 516 23.73 -35.20 -32.44
N ASP A 517 24.55 -34.17 -32.61
CA ASP A 517 25.93 -34.31 -33.10
C ASP A 517 26.88 -33.45 -32.28
N LEU A 518 28.11 -33.91 -32.09
CA LEU A 518 29.24 -33.19 -31.50
C LEU A 518 30.50 -33.51 -32.26
N ASP A 519 31.27 -32.48 -32.61
CA ASP A 519 32.65 -32.59 -33.06
C ASP A 519 33.50 -31.64 -32.22
N LEU A 520 34.49 -32.18 -31.46
CA LEU A 520 35.39 -31.44 -30.58
C LEU A 520 36.84 -31.78 -30.95
N ASN A 521 37.61 -30.75 -31.16
CA ASN A 521 39.06 -30.82 -31.37
C ASN A 521 39.79 -29.90 -30.41
N SER A 522 40.92 -30.36 -29.87
CA SER A 522 41.79 -29.59 -28.98
C SER A 522 43.18 -30.18 -28.93
N ASN A 523 44.17 -29.45 -28.36
CA ASN A 523 45.55 -29.89 -28.31
C ASN A 523 46.08 -29.83 -26.86
N PHE A 524 46.78 -30.87 -26.39
CA PHE A 524 47.57 -30.82 -25.15
C PHE A 524 48.84 -30.02 -25.35
N ASN A 525 49.50 -30.20 -26.50
CA ASN A 525 50.66 -29.45 -27.00
C ASN A 525 50.66 -29.50 -28.54
N GLU A 526 51.75 -29.09 -29.18
CA GLU A 526 51.86 -29.07 -30.67
C GLU A 526 51.64 -30.44 -31.31
N ASN A 527 52.04 -31.54 -30.65
CA ASN A 527 52.01 -32.89 -31.18
C ASN A 527 50.92 -33.79 -30.62
N GLU A 528 50.33 -33.44 -29.46
CA GLU A 528 49.35 -34.28 -28.77
C GLU A 528 47.93 -33.67 -28.86
N LYS A 529 46.99 -34.45 -29.35
CA LYS A 529 45.62 -34.03 -29.69
C LYS A 529 44.59 -34.70 -28.77
N LEU A 530 43.47 -34.05 -28.67
CA LEU A 530 42.23 -34.56 -28.11
C LEU A 530 41.13 -34.38 -29.18
N PHE A 531 40.42 -35.45 -29.48
CA PHE A 531 39.30 -35.45 -30.41
C PHE A 531 38.11 -36.21 -29.78
N VAL A 532 36.91 -35.63 -29.83
CA VAL A 532 35.66 -36.26 -29.38
C VAL A 532 34.61 -36.04 -30.47
N SER A 533 33.96 -37.09 -30.91
CA SER A 533 32.86 -36.99 -31.85
C SER A 533 31.69 -37.83 -31.34
N ILE A 534 30.49 -37.24 -31.39
CA ILE A 534 29.20 -37.93 -31.17
C ILE A 534 28.43 -37.77 -32.47
N LYS A 535 27.96 -38.89 -33.04
CA LYS A 535 27.15 -38.90 -34.27
C LYS A 535 25.91 -39.76 -34.04
N THR A 536 24.73 -39.19 -34.30
CA THR A 536 23.48 -39.90 -34.30
C THR A 536 23.29 -40.60 -35.61
N GLN A 537 23.21 -41.92 -35.59
CA GLN A 537 23.05 -42.77 -36.79
C GLN A 537 21.58 -42.76 -37.27
N LYS A 538 21.35 -43.29 -38.50
CA LYS A 538 20.01 -43.35 -39.12
C LYS A 538 19.00 -44.19 -38.30
N ASP A 539 19.49 -45.16 -37.55
CA ASP A 539 18.71 -46.05 -36.68
C ASP A 539 18.52 -45.46 -35.25
N ASN A 540 18.86 -44.17 -35.06
CA ASN A 540 18.88 -43.47 -33.78
C ASN A 540 19.89 -44.00 -32.76
N SER A 541 20.80 -44.92 -33.14
CA SER A 541 21.94 -45.27 -32.30
C SER A 541 22.95 -44.11 -32.24
N ILE A 542 23.68 -44.00 -31.15
CA ILE A 542 24.69 -42.95 -30.91
C ILE A 542 26.06 -43.58 -31.02
N LEU A 543 26.85 -43.14 -32.01
CA LEU A 543 28.26 -43.50 -32.13
C LEU A 543 29.13 -42.43 -31.47
N THR A 544 29.82 -42.79 -30.40
CA THR A 544 30.82 -41.92 -29.74
C THR A 544 32.21 -42.37 -30.09
N THR A 545 32.99 -41.47 -30.66
CA THR A 545 34.43 -41.68 -30.94
C THR A 545 35.23 -40.78 -30.05
N PHE A 546 36.17 -41.34 -29.31
CA PHE A 546 37.06 -40.63 -28.43
C PHE A 546 38.51 -40.99 -28.78
N HIS A 547 39.35 -39.99 -29.01
CA HIS A 547 40.78 -40.14 -29.25
C HIS A 547 41.57 -39.13 -28.36
N SER A 548 42.58 -39.62 -27.66
CA SER A 548 43.44 -38.78 -26.86
C SER A 548 44.85 -39.32 -26.84
N ASP A 549 45.83 -38.49 -27.18
CA ASP A 549 47.24 -38.84 -27.10
C ASP A 549 47.78 -38.85 -25.65
N ARG A 550 46.96 -38.33 -24.72
CA ARG A 550 47.20 -38.42 -23.27
C ARG A 550 46.08 -39.16 -22.57
N ALA A 551 46.30 -40.41 -22.20
CA ALA A 551 45.32 -41.22 -21.48
C ALA A 551 45.08 -40.78 -20.03
N LYS A 552 46.13 -40.25 -19.36
CA LYS A 552 46.16 -39.99 -17.94
C LYS A 552 45.00 -39.10 -17.40
N PRO A 553 44.56 -38.01 -18.03
CA PRO A 553 43.41 -37.21 -17.56
C PRO A 553 42.11 -38.00 -17.51
N PHE A 554 41.94 -39.00 -18.39
CA PHE A 554 40.68 -39.74 -18.59
C PHE A 554 40.67 -41.08 -17.87
N VAL A 555 41.79 -41.88 -17.94
CA VAL A 555 41.85 -43.21 -17.32
C VAL A 555 41.74 -43.16 -15.78
N LYS A 556 42.34 -42.17 -15.14
CA LYS A 556 42.30 -42.03 -13.69
C LYS A 556 40.88 -41.66 -13.17
N LYS A 557 40.07 -40.97 -13.97
CA LYS A 557 38.74 -40.49 -13.62
C LYS A 557 37.62 -41.45 -14.04
N TYR A 558 37.78 -42.14 -15.14
CA TYR A 558 36.70 -42.92 -15.78
C TYR A 558 36.80 -44.42 -15.55
N LYS A 559 37.83 -44.87 -14.75
CA LYS A 559 38.03 -46.32 -14.48
C LYS A 559 37.95 -47.18 -15.73
N PHE A 560 38.48 -46.71 -16.85
CA PHE A 560 38.71 -47.51 -18.06
C PHE A 560 39.83 -48.52 -17.87
#